data_9f32902564f759e38f32b586c9b078da
#
_entry.id   9f32902564f759e38f32b586c9b078da
#
_cell.length_a   1.000
_cell.length_b   1.000
_cell.length_c   1.000
_cell.angle_alpha   90.00
_cell.angle_beta   90.00
_cell.angle_gamma   90.00
#
_symmetry.space_group_name_H-M   'P 1'
#
loop_
_entity.id
_entity.type
_entity.pdbx_description
1 polymer ?
#
loop_
_entity_poly.entity_id
_entity_poly.type
_entity_poly.pdbx_seq_one_letter_code
_entity_poly.pdbx_strand_id
1 'polypeptide(L)'
;MLVGTRRPIPAAAPAPRPAQEVRQDAALLGAALPGAETPPAAVPNRPSFAAASNAGSAAVRRPGMSSMPQSAAAAPQAQAQASAELARVRRTIHDQVFAQIDPMKAATTSRENLAEQVAQLIREICDQNRFQLTAAEEQAISAQMLDEMLGIGPIEPLLADETVTDILVNGADKVFVERFGKLELTPITFIDEEHVFNIAQRIAARVGRRIDEAKPMVDARLADGSRVNVVTKPLALDGTSISIRKFSKHKRNLEELSEGGALTKEMVELLSRAVMARLNIVVSGGTGAGKTTLLNALSFKIGQKERVVTIEDEAELQLNQEDIVRLETRPESIEGGGQITQRDLVKNALRMRPDRIILGEVRGGECFDMLQAMNTGHDGSLCTVHANNARDALIRLENMVLMANLQLPLNAIRRQIGGAVNMVVQIERMRDGKRRVVSIVEVCGMEEDVIQTQELYNYRIKSISADGRIVGEFVNTGLRPKFYQDRAHLFGGN
;
A
#
# COMPACT_ATOMS: atom_id res chain seq x y z
N MET A 1 33.65 40.91 -55.42
CA MET A 1 33.81 42.08 -54.51
C MET A 1 32.48 42.38 -53.89
N LEU A 2 32.27 41.98 -52.64
CA LEU A 2 31.21 42.51 -51.78
C LEU A 2 31.69 42.31 -50.34
N VAL A 3 31.94 43.44 -49.69
CA VAL A 3 32.51 43.60 -48.38
C VAL A 3 31.40 43.33 -47.33
N GLY A 4 31.55 42.32 -46.51
CA GLY A 4 30.68 42.02 -45.39
C GLY A 4 31.08 42.79 -44.14
N THR A 5 30.23 43.70 -43.70
CA THR A 5 30.39 44.45 -42.44
C THR A 5 30.07 43.56 -41.23
N ARG A 6 31.05 43.35 -40.36
CA ARG A 6 30.85 42.72 -39.04
C ARG A 6 30.18 43.70 -38.08
N ARG A 7 29.09 43.30 -37.45
CA ARG A 7 28.49 44.00 -36.30
C ARG A 7 29.24 43.60 -35.03
N PRO A 8 29.47 44.52 -34.08
CA PRO A 8 30.14 44.23 -32.81
C PRO A 8 29.23 43.50 -31.82
N ILE A 9 29.82 42.59 -31.05
CA ILE A 9 29.23 41.82 -29.96
C ILE A 9 29.04 42.75 -28.74
N PRO A 10 27.87 42.81 -28.08
CA PRO A 10 27.71 43.57 -26.84
C PRO A 10 28.37 42.87 -25.67
N ALA A 11 29.01 43.67 -24.80
CA ALA A 11 29.76 43.26 -23.62
C ALA A 11 28.87 42.62 -22.56
N ALA A 12 29.41 41.62 -21.87
CA ALA A 12 28.79 40.88 -20.78
C ALA A 12 28.51 41.80 -19.57
N ALA A 13 27.31 41.64 -18.98
CA ALA A 13 26.93 42.28 -17.73
C ALA A 13 27.67 41.64 -16.52
N PRO A 14 27.99 42.41 -15.48
CA PRO A 14 28.71 41.93 -14.31
C PRO A 14 27.84 41.05 -13.40
N ALA A 15 28.43 40.04 -12.78
CA ALA A 15 27.86 39.10 -11.83
C ALA A 15 27.32 39.80 -10.55
N PRO A 16 26.22 39.31 -9.95
CA PRO A 16 25.72 39.84 -8.69
C PRO A 16 26.61 39.45 -7.50
N ARG A 17 26.79 40.39 -6.57
CA ARG A 17 27.51 40.21 -5.29
C ARG A 17 26.72 39.35 -4.32
N PRO A 18 27.40 38.63 -3.40
CA PRO A 18 26.71 37.81 -2.39
C PRO A 18 26.05 38.68 -1.33
N ALA A 19 24.84 38.26 -0.89
CA ALA A 19 24.08 38.92 0.16
C ALA A 19 24.75 38.76 1.54
N GLN A 20 24.85 39.89 2.26
CA GLN A 20 25.31 39.94 3.64
C GLN A 20 24.22 39.39 4.59
N GLU A 21 24.68 38.57 5.53
CA GLU A 21 23.91 38.17 6.72
C GLU A 21 23.49 39.40 7.53
N VAL A 22 22.19 39.54 7.73
CA VAL A 22 21.62 40.44 8.75
C VAL A 22 21.25 39.61 9.97
N ARG A 23 22.08 39.68 11.00
CA ARG A 23 21.71 39.34 12.38
C ARG A 23 20.75 40.42 12.87
N GLN A 24 19.55 40.05 13.28
CA GLN A 24 18.69 40.90 14.10
C GLN A 24 18.51 40.28 15.48
N ASP A 25 18.90 41.10 16.46
CA ASP A 25 18.77 40.89 17.87
C ASP A 25 17.30 40.76 18.30
N ALA A 26 17.03 39.76 19.13
CA ALA A 26 15.78 39.65 19.88
C ALA A 26 15.98 40.32 21.25
N ALA A 27 15.31 41.44 21.48
CA ALA A 27 15.07 41.95 22.81
C ALA A 27 13.80 42.82 22.88
N LEU A 28 12.96 42.49 23.85
CA LEU A 28 11.95 43.30 24.54
C LEU A 28 10.63 43.62 23.79
N LEU A 29 9.55 42.91 24.25
CA LEU A 29 8.41 43.60 24.88
C LEU A 29 7.50 42.55 25.53
N GLY A 30 7.46 42.56 26.87
CA GLY A 30 6.50 41.83 27.68
C GLY A 30 5.15 42.52 27.68
N ALA A 31 4.09 41.74 27.59
CA ALA A 31 2.74 42.13 28.02
C ALA A 31 2.08 40.90 28.67
N ALA A 32 1.77 41.04 29.93
CA ALA A 32 1.12 40.06 30.79
C ALA A 32 -0.35 39.85 30.37
N LEU A 33 -0.80 38.60 30.40
CA LEU A 33 -2.21 38.22 30.50
C LEU A 33 -2.41 37.48 31.80
N PRO A 34 -3.48 37.80 32.58
CA PRO A 34 -3.79 37.13 33.84
C PRO A 34 -4.75 35.93 33.61
N GLY A 35 -4.63 34.88 34.44
CA GLY A 35 -5.64 33.87 34.57
C GLY A 35 -5.11 32.43 34.51
N ALA A 36 -4.36 32.02 35.56
CA ALA A 36 -4.08 30.63 35.81
C ALA A 36 -5.21 30.03 36.67
N GLU A 37 -5.92 29.05 36.15
CA GLU A 37 -6.71 28.13 37.00
C GLU A 37 -6.01 26.77 37.02
N THR A 38 -5.80 26.31 38.25
CA THR A 38 -5.17 25.07 38.66
C THR A 38 -6.04 23.85 38.35
N PRO A 39 -5.44 22.69 38.07
CA PRO A 39 -6.20 21.45 37.84
C PRO A 39 -6.67 20.81 39.15
N PRO A 40 -7.82 20.13 39.17
CA PRO A 40 -8.30 19.41 40.33
C PRO A 40 -7.63 18.04 40.50
N ALA A 41 -7.56 17.66 41.77
CA ALA A 41 -6.87 16.53 42.35
C ALA A 41 -7.51 15.15 42.04
N ALA A 42 -6.62 14.17 42.09
CA ALA A 42 -6.71 12.80 42.62
C ALA A 42 -7.98 11.95 42.38
N VAL A 43 -7.74 10.83 41.68
CA VAL A 43 -8.60 9.64 41.59
C VAL A 43 -8.48 8.82 42.90
N PRO A 44 -9.57 8.36 43.49
CA PRO A 44 -9.52 7.55 44.72
C PRO A 44 -9.27 6.06 44.45
N ASN A 45 -8.52 5.49 45.41
CA ASN A 45 -8.11 4.12 45.62
C ASN A 45 -9.19 3.04 45.39
N ARG A 46 -8.75 1.91 44.82
CA ARG A 46 -9.39 0.60 44.93
C ARG A 46 -9.30 0.06 46.35
N PRO A 47 -10.35 -0.59 46.89
CA PRO A 47 -10.23 -1.34 48.13
C PRO A 47 -9.60 -2.70 47.92
N SER A 48 -8.58 -2.99 48.69
CA SER A 48 -8.01 -4.30 48.93
C SER A 48 -8.94 -5.11 49.83
N PHE A 49 -9.32 -6.31 49.43
CA PHE A 49 -9.95 -7.26 50.34
C PHE A 49 -8.87 -8.08 51.06
N ALA A 50 -8.74 -7.86 52.33
CA ALA A 50 -7.95 -8.65 53.24
C ALA A 50 -8.74 -9.88 53.71
N ALA A 51 -7.99 -10.94 53.92
CA ALA A 51 -8.44 -12.21 54.45
C ALA A 51 -9.08 -12.11 55.82
N ALA A 52 -10.14 -12.88 56.04
CA ALA A 52 -10.58 -13.28 57.36
C ALA A 52 -10.73 -14.81 57.42
N SER A 53 -9.90 -15.39 58.28
CA SER A 53 -9.98 -16.76 58.75
C SER A 53 -11.11 -16.88 59.80
N ASN A 54 -11.91 -17.94 59.73
CA ASN A 54 -12.18 -18.80 60.91
C ASN A 54 -13.00 -20.05 60.59
N ALA A 55 -12.41 -21.15 60.90
CA ALA A 55 -12.80 -22.30 61.68
C ALA A 55 -14.28 -22.79 61.72
N GLY A 56 -14.44 -24.05 61.40
CA GLY A 56 -15.65 -24.84 61.71
C GLY A 56 -15.67 -26.21 61.08
N SER A 57 -15.05 -27.15 61.77
CA SER A 57 -15.19 -28.58 61.82
C SER A 57 -16.48 -29.21 61.28
N ALA A 58 -16.38 -30.20 60.37
CA ALA A 58 -17.09 -31.47 60.49
C ALA A 58 -16.56 -32.49 59.47
N ALA A 59 -16.00 -33.56 60.00
CA ALA A 59 -15.54 -34.71 59.25
C ALA A 59 -16.70 -35.56 58.72
N VAL A 60 -16.71 -35.82 57.39
CA VAL A 60 -17.44 -36.97 56.84
C VAL A 60 -16.46 -37.81 55.99
N ARG A 61 -16.14 -38.98 56.52
CA ARG A 61 -15.38 -40.03 55.82
C ARG A 61 -16.21 -40.58 54.67
N ARG A 62 -15.63 -40.59 53.48
CA ARG A 62 -16.02 -41.47 52.37
C ARG A 62 -14.83 -42.31 51.92
N PRO A 63 -15.05 -43.59 51.57
CA PRO A 63 -13.96 -44.55 51.34
C PRO A 63 -13.52 -44.56 49.85
N GLY A 64 -12.25 -44.71 49.67
CA GLY A 64 -11.59 -45.47 48.61
C GLY A 64 -11.91 -45.07 47.16
N MET A 65 -11.02 -44.25 46.57
CA MET A 65 -10.80 -44.31 45.11
C MET A 65 -9.30 -44.43 44.86
N SER A 66 -9.01 -45.50 44.12
CA SER A 66 -7.69 -45.99 43.71
C SER A 66 -6.89 -44.90 42.98
N SER A 67 -5.62 -44.88 43.23
CA SER A 67 -4.58 -44.13 42.56
C SER A 67 -4.65 -44.33 41.04
N MET A 68 -5.00 -43.23 40.28
CA MET A 68 -4.70 -43.16 38.88
C MET A 68 -3.23 -42.73 38.68
N PRO A 69 -2.54 -43.28 37.67
CA PRO A 69 -1.14 -42.96 37.44
C PRO A 69 -0.99 -41.53 36.94
N GLN A 70 -0.07 -40.77 37.53
CA GLN A 70 0.46 -39.49 37.05
C GLN A 70 1.21 -39.73 35.72
N SER A 71 0.54 -39.61 34.59
CA SER A 71 1.13 -39.70 33.25
C SER A 71 0.70 -38.59 32.27
N ALA A 72 0.31 -37.42 32.77
CA ALA A 72 -0.15 -36.34 31.87
C ALA A 72 0.79 -35.13 31.78
N ALA A 73 1.90 -35.11 32.53
CA ALA A 73 2.80 -33.92 32.54
C ALA A 73 4.07 -34.08 31.67
N ALA A 74 4.32 -35.25 31.08
CA ALA A 74 5.54 -35.50 30.29
C ALA A 74 5.42 -35.17 28.79
N ALA A 75 4.21 -35.07 28.25
CA ALA A 75 3.98 -34.86 26.82
C ALA A 75 4.39 -33.45 26.29
N PRO A 76 4.15 -32.33 26.99
CA PRO A 76 4.54 -31.01 26.50
C PRO A 76 6.05 -30.77 26.51
N GLN A 77 6.76 -31.36 27.47
CA GLN A 77 8.22 -31.18 27.56
C GLN A 77 8.97 -32.03 26.51
N ALA A 78 8.50 -33.22 26.20
CA ALA A 78 9.08 -34.05 25.16
C ALA A 78 8.88 -33.46 23.76
N GLN A 79 7.72 -32.85 23.48
CA GLN A 79 7.48 -32.13 22.22
C GLN A 79 8.34 -30.86 22.09
N ALA A 80 8.53 -30.12 23.17
CA ALA A 80 9.39 -28.91 23.17
C ALA A 80 10.87 -29.30 22.97
N GLN A 81 11.33 -30.40 23.54
CA GLN A 81 12.69 -30.90 23.34
C GLN A 81 12.93 -31.44 21.93
N ALA A 82 11.99 -32.19 21.36
CA ALA A 82 12.06 -32.66 19.97
C ALA A 82 12.06 -31.50 18.96
N SER A 83 11.28 -30.48 19.21
CA SER A 83 11.24 -29.27 18.39
C SER A 83 12.56 -28.49 18.46
N ALA A 84 13.18 -28.36 19.64
CA ALA A 84 14.47 -27.70 19.81
C ALA A 84 15.61 -28.50 19.17
N GLU A 85 15.56 -29.81 19.22
CA GLU A 85 16.55 -30.70 18.58
C GLU A 85 16.45 -30.62 17.06
N LEU A 86 15.24 -30.64 16.49
CA LEU A 86 15.01 -30.47 15.06
C LEU A 86 15.50 -29.10 14.58
N ALA A 87 15.32 -28.05 15.38
CA ALA A 87 15.83 -26.70 15.06
C ALA A 87 17.37 -26.67 15.00
N ARG A 88 18.05 -27.38 15.93
CA ARG A 88 19.52 -27.51 15.89
C ARG A 88 19.99 -28.27 14.65
N VAL A 89 19.35 -29.40 14.33
CA VAL A 89 19.66 -30.19 13.13
C VAL A 89 19.49 -29.37 11.87
N ARG A 90 18.39 -28.62 11.74
CA ARG A 90 18.15 -27.73 10.60
C ARG A 90 19.22 -26.67 10.47
N ARG A 91 19.65 -26.04 11.57
CA ARG A 91 20.72 -25.03 11.54
C ARG A 91 22.05 -25.65 11.07
N THR A 92 22.43 -26.80 11.59
CA THR A 92 23.67 -27.48 11.19
C THR A 92 23.67 -27.87 9.70
N ILE A 93 22.54 -28.37 9.20
CA ILE A 93 22.38 -28.72 7.79
C ILE A 93 22.47 -27.44 6.94
N HIS A 94 21.78 -26.39 7.35
CA HIS A 94 21.81 -25.09 6.68
C HIS A 94 23.25 -24.58 6.51
N ASP A 95 23.98 -24.46 7.63
CA ASP A 95 25.34 -23.91 7.61
C ASP A 95 26.28 -24.73 6.73
N GLN A 96 26.17 -26.06 6.77
CA GLN A 96 27.02 -26.94 5.99
C GLN A 96 26.65 -26.96 4.48
N VAL A 97 25.38 -26.86 4.14
CA VAL A 97 24.93 -26.78 2.74
C VAL A 97 25.37 -25.43 2.13
N PHE A 98 25.17 -24.34 2.85
CA PHE A 98 25.60 -23.00 2.38
C PHE A 98 27.13 -22.84 2.33
N ALA A 99 27.89 -23.55 3.13
CA ALA A 99 29.33 -23.57 3.03
C ALA A 99 29.86 -24.33 1.79
N GLN A 100 29.07 -25.27 1.24
CA GLN A 100 29.49 -26.11 0.11
C GLN A 100 28.95 -25.63 -1.25
N ILE A 101 27.84 -24.90 -1.27
CA ILE A 101 27.24 -24.38 -2.49
C ILE A 101 27.60 -22.90 -2.67
N ASP A 102 28.30 -22.59 -3.76
CA ASP A 102 28.61 -21.21 -4.15
C ASP A 102 27.30 -20.51 -4.59
N PRO A 103 26.91 -19.41 -3.93
CA PRO A 103 25.68 -18.66 -4.28
C PRO A 103 25.64 -18.17 -5.73
N MET A 104 26.80 -17.86 -6.33
CA MET A 104 26.89 -17.43 -7.72
C MET A 104 26.62 -18.57 -8.69
N LYS A 105 27.05 -19.79 -8.36
CA LYS A 105 26.75 -20.99 -9.15
C LYS A 105 25.30 -21.42 -8.98
N ALA A 106 24.74 -21.33 -7.76
CA ALA A 106 23.34 -21.60 -7.50
C ALA A 106 22.41 -20.74 -8.35
N ALA A 107 22.71 -19.45 -8.50
CA ALA A 107 21.91 -18.50 -9.28
C ALA A 107 21.87 -18.82 -10.80
N THR A 108 22.85 -19.58 -11.31
CA THR A 108 22.96 -19.94 -12.74
C THR A 108 22.54 -21.39 -13.04
N THR A 109 22.31 -22.18 -12.01
CA THR A 109 21.90 -23.59 -12.12
C THR A 109 20.38 -23.70 -12.22
N SER A 110 19.85 -24.65 -13.01
CA SER A 110 18.40 -24.89 -13.07
C SER A 110 17.90 -25.36 -11.69
N ARG A 111 16.62 -25.03 -11.37
CA ARG A 111 16.01 -25.39 -10.08
C ARG A 111 16.05 -26.91 -9.82
N GLU A 112 15.85 -27.72 -10.86
CA GLU A 112 15.87 -29.17 -10.79
C GLU A 112 17.26 -29.70 -10.40
N ASN A 113 18.30 -29.25 -11.09
CA ASN A 113 19.68 -29.68 -10.82
C ASN A 113 20.15 -29.21 -9.45
N LEU A 114 19.78 -28.01 -9.04
CA LEU A 114 20.10 -27.51 -7.69
C LEU A 114 19.35 -28.31 -6.61
N ALA A 115 18.11 -28.70 -6.87
CA ALA A 115 17.32 -29.53 -5.95
C ALA A 115 17.97 -30.91 -5.71
N GLU A 116 18.47 -31.54 -6.78
CA GLU A 116 19.19 -32.82 -6.68
C GLU A 116 20.48 -32.68 -5.87
N GLN A 117 21.27 -31.62 -6.13
CA GLN A 117 22.51 -31.35 -5.40
C GLN A 117 22.24 -31.08 -3.92
N VAL A 118 21.26 -30.24 -3.60
CA VAL A 118 20.87 -29.95 -2.21
C VAL A 118 20.39 -31.22 -1.49
N ALA A 119 19.53 -32.02 -2.12
CA ALA A 119 19.04 -33.27 -1.53
C ALA A 119 20.16 -34.30 -1.29
N GLN A 120 21.15 -34.35 -2.17
CA GLN A 120 22.32 -35.19 -2.00
C GLN A 120 23.19 -34.73 -0.81
N LEU A 121 23.49 -33.43 -0.74
CA LEU A 121 24.26 -32.82 0.34
C LEU A 121 23.55 -33.02 1.71
N ILE A 122 22.25 -32.85 1.77
CA ILE A 122 21.48 -33.07 3.02
C ILE A 122 21.67 -34.50 3.48
N ARG A 123 21.58 -35.51 2.60
CA ARG A 123 21.80 -36.93 2.95
C ARG A 123 23.21 -37.16 3.44
N GLU A 124 24.24 -36.66 2.75
CA GLU A 124 25.64 -36.77 3.15
C GLU A 124 25.89 -36.15 4.54
N ILE A 125 25.30 -34.95 4.79
CA ILE A 125 25.41 -34.26 6.08
C ILE A 125 24.68 -35.07 7.20
N CYS A 126 23.51 -35.62 6.91
CA CYS A 126 22.78 -36.48 7.86
C CYS A 126 23.58 -37.73 8.22
N ASP A 127 24.20 -38.40 7.26
CA ASP A 127 25.04 -39.56 7.47
C ASP A 127 26.29 -39.25 8.31
N GLN A 128 26.98 -38.16 8.00
CA GLN A 128 28.17 -37.71 8.72
C GLN A 128 27.89 -37.34 10.18
N ASN A 129 26.76 -36.67 10.43
CA ASN A 129 26.40 -36.20 11.76
C ASN A 129 25.45 -37.16 12.50
N ARG A 130 25.08 -38.29 11.88
CA ARG A 130 24.12 -39.29 12.39
C ARG A 130 22.75 -38.70 12.74
N PHE A 131 22.27 -37.73 11.94
CA PHE A 131 20.94 -37.20 12.10
C PHE A 131 19.91 -38.16 11.50
N GLN A 132 18.80 -38.37 12.23
CA GLN A 132 17.70 -39.19 11.74
C GLN A 132 16.54 -38.27 11.34
N LEU A 133 16.37 -38.06 10.05
CA LEU A 133 15.27 -37.34 9.47
C LEU A 133 14.31 -38.27 8.74
N THR A 134 13.04 -37.99 8.82
CA THR A 134 12.05 -38.65 7.96
C THR A 134 12.16 -38.11 6.54
N ALA A 135 11.72 -38.88 5.55
CA ALA A 135 11.70 -38.41 4.15
C ALA A 135 10.91 -37.10 3.95
N ALA A 136 9.86 -36.88 4.75
CA ALA A 136 9.08 -35.64 4.73
C ALA A 136 9.88 -34.44 5.30
N GLU A 137 10.70 -34.66 6.34
CA GLU A 137 11.56 -33.62 6.91
C GLU A 137 12.72 -33.30 5.98
N GLU A 138 13.35 -34.27 5.33
CA GLU A 138 14.36 -34.05 4.30
C GLU A 138 13.81 -33.22 3.13
N GLN A 139 12.63 -33.55 2.63
CA GLN A 139 11.95 -32.81 1.58
C GLN A 139 11.64 -31.38 2.01
N ALA A 140 11.14 -31.20 3.24
CA ALA A 140 10.83 -29.86 3.77
C ALA A 140 12.09 -29.00 3.91
N ILE A 141 13.19 -29.56 4.42
CA ILE A 141 14.48 -28.87 4.54
C ILE A 141 15.04 -28.55 3.13
N SER A 142 15.01 -29.50 2.20
CA SER A 142 15.47 -29.28 0.83
C SER A 142 14.69 -28.17 0.14
N ALA A 143 13.35 -28.16 0.25
CA ALA A 143 12.52 -27.09 -0.31
C ALA A 143 12.87 -25.74 0.31
N GLN A 144 13.03 -25.67 1.63
CA GLN A 144 13.43 -24.46 2.35
C GLN A 144 14.80 -23.95 1.87
N MET A 145 15.78 -24.82 1.70
CA MET A 145 17.12 -24.44 1.19
C MET A 145 17.04 -23.87 -0.23
N LEU A 146 16.25 -24.50 -1.09
CA LEU A 146 16.05 -24.00 -2.46
C LEU A 146 15.38 -22.62 -2.50
N ASP A 147 14.34 -22.43 -1.69
CA ASP A 147 13.65 -21.15 -1.60
C ASP A 147 14.57 -20.06 -1.00
N GLU A 148 15.50 -20.47 -0.16
CA GLU A 148 16.51 -19.59 0.41
C GLU A 148 17.63 -19.26 -0.58
N MET A 149 18.08 -20.22 -1.39
CA MET A 149 19.13 -20.01 -2.39
C MET A 149 18.63 -19.26 -3.63
N LEU A 150 17.46 -19.59 -4.12
CA LEU A 150 16.89 -19.04 -5.37
C LEU A 150 15.91 -17.90 -5.12
N GLY A 151 15.24 -17.91 -3.97
CA GLY A 151 14.19 -16.98 -3.59
C GLY A 151 14.61 -15.92 -2.57
N ILE A 152 13.65 -15.52 -1.77
CA ILE A 152 13.82 -14.60 -0.63
C ILE A 152 13.57 -15.30 0.71
N GLY A 153 13.98 -16.55 0.79
CA GLY A 153 14.01 -17.32 2.02
C GLY A 153 12.65 -17.82 2.50
N PRO A 154 12.45 -17.90 3.85
CA PRO A 154 11.27 -18.54 4.46
C PRO A 154 9.94 -17.91 4.07
N ILE A 155 9.93 -16.68 3.53
CA ILE A 155 8.72 -15.96 3.12
C ILE A 155 8.28 -16.24 1.68
N GLU A 156 9.04 -17.04 0.92
CA GLU A 156 8.69 -17.42 -0.46
C GLU A 156 7.30 -18.08 -0.58
N PRO A 157 6.90 -19.02 0.31
CA PRO A 157 5.56 -19.59 0.29
C PRO A 157 4.45 -18.55 0.50
N LEU A 158 4.70 -17.49 1.30
CA LEU A 158 3.74 -16.41 1.51
C LEU A 158 3.58 -15.52 0.28
N LEU A 159 4.64 -15.38 -0.52
CA LEU A 159 4.56 -14.70 -1.81
C LEU A 159 3.75 -15.49 -2.83
N ALA A 160 3.81 -16.82 -2.78
CA ALA A 160 3.02 -17.68 -3.64
C ALA A 160 1.53 -17.75 -3.25
N ASP A 161 1.19 -17.52 -1.97
CA ASP A 161 -0.19 -17.58 -1.46
C ASP A 161 -1.01 -16.38 -1.92
N GLU A 162 -1.95 -16.58 -2.85
CA GLU A 162 -2.80 -15.51 -3.41
C GLU A 162 -3.74 -14.85 -2.39
N THR A 163 -3.98 -15.47 -1.23
CA THR A 163 -4.82 -14.90 -0.17
C THR A 163 -4.09 -13.83 0.64
N VAL A 164 -2.75 -13.81 0.59
CA VAL A 164 -1.89 -12.86 1.28
C VAL A 164 -1.74 -11.59 0.44
N THR A 165 -2.01 -10.43 1.04
CA THR A 165 -1.84 -9.11 0.41
C THR A 165 -0.57 -8.42 0.85
N ASP A 166 -0.22 -8.53 2.14
CA ASP A 166 0.97 -7.92 2.72
C ASP A 166 1.71 -8.93 3.60
N ILE A 167 3.05 -8.86 3.60
CA ILE A 167 3.93 -9.68 4.44
C ILE A 167 4.81 -8.70 5.22
N LEU A 168 4.81 -8.83 6.54
CA LEU A 168 5.52 -7.94 7.45
C LEU A 168 6.46 -8.77 8.34
N VAL A 169 7.75 -8.65 8.08
CA VAL A 169 8.81 -9.27 8.89
C VAL A 169 9.29 -8.22 9.90
N ASN A 170 9.21 -8.53 11.17
CA ASN A 170 9.68 -7.70 12.28
C ASN A 170 10.74 -8.46 13.08
N GLY A 171 12.00 -8.43 12.62
CA GLY A 171 13.06 -9.28 13.14
C GLY A 171 12.87 -10.77 12.80
N ALA A 172 13.66 -11.64 13.43
CA ALA A 172 13.70 -13.07 13.08
C ALA A 172 12.43 -13.84 13.47
N ASP A 173 11.77 -13.48 14.57
CA ASP A 173 10.74 -14.30 15.21
C ASP A 173 9.30 -13.94 14.82
N LYS A 174 9.09 -12.78 14.19
CA LYS A 174 7.74 -12.23 13.97
C LYS A 174 7.47 -11.93 12.51
N VAL A 175 6.78 -12.85 11.85
CA VAL A 175 6.30 -12.67 10.47
C VAL A 175 4.78 -12.61 10.48
N PHE A 176 4.24 -11.44 10.13
CA PHE A 176 2.81 -11.23 9.99
C PHE A 176 2.41 -11.23 8.52
N VAL A 177 1.19 -11.61 8.24
CA VAL A 177 0.56 -11.45 6.92
C VAL A 177 -0.77 -10.73 7.04
N GLU A 178 -1.12 -9.96 6.04
CA GLU A 178 -2.50 -9.48 5.88
C GLU A 178 -3.26 -10.44 4.98
N ARG A 179 -4.36 -11.03 5.51
CA ARG A 179 -5.34 -11.81 4.75
C ARG A 179 -6.72 -11.20 4.93
N PHE A 180 -7.43 -10.96 3.83
CA PHE A 180 -8.79 -10.40 3.86
C PHE A 180 -8.93 -9.12 4.71
N GLY A 181 -7.87 -8.32 4.77
CA GLY A 181 -7.83 -7.09 5.54
C GLY A 181 -7.57 -7.26 7.04
N LYS A 182 -7.11 -8.41 7.51
CA LYS A 182 -6.73 -8.68 8.89
C LYS A 182 -5.28 -9.12 8.96
N LEU A 183 -4.56 -8.61 9.96
CA LEU A 183 -3.20 -9.03 10.25
C LEU A 183 -3.23 -10.30 11.11
N GLU A 184 -2.44 -11.30 10.71
CA GLU A 184 -2.30 -12.59 11.36
C GLU A 184 -0.82 -12.91 11.53
N LEU A 185 -0.44 -13.41 12.72
CA LEU A 185 0.91 -13.91 12.96
C LEU A 185 1.04 -15.29 12.30
N THR A 186 2.11 -15.50 11.55
CA THR A 186 2.41 -16.80 10.91
C THR A 186 3.32 -17.65 11.79
N PRO A 187 3.39 -18.95 11.56
CA PRO A 187 4.37 -19.83 12.22
C PRO A 187 5.78 -19.74 11.59
N ILE A 188 5.94 -18.94 10.55
CA ILE A 188 7.22 -18.78 9.84
C ILE A 188 8.15 -17.90 10.67
N THR A 189 9.40 -18.35 10.80
CA THR A 189 10.48 -17.63 11.48
C THR A 189 11.75 -17.70 10.64
N PHE A 190 12.63 -16.76 10.85
CA PHE A 190 14.00 -16.79 10.34
C PHE A 190 14.91 -17.47 11.38
N ILE A 191 16.11 -17.86 10.97
CA ILE A 191 17.08 -18.52 11.85
C ILE A 191 17.53 -17.56 12.94
N ASP A 192 17.90 -16.33 12.54
CA ASP A 192 18.37 -15.26 13.40
C ASP A 192 18.27 -13.90 12.66
N GLU A 193 18.74 -12.85 13.29
CA GLU A 193 18.72 -11.48 12.74
C GLU A 193 19.66 -11.32 11.54
N GLU A 194 20.80 -12.03 11.53
CA GLU A 194 21.74 -12.00 10.41
C GLU A 194 21.10 -12.62 9.15
N HIS A 195 20.33 -13.68 9.34
CA HIS A 195 19.56 -14.28 8.24
C HIS A 195 18.54 -13.30 7.63
N VAL A 196 17.78 -12.56 8.46
CA VAL A 196 16.84 -11.52 7.97
C VAL A 196 17.61 -10.44 7.18
N PHE A 197 18.74 -9.99 7.71
CA PHE A 197 19.57 -8.98 7.08
C PHE A 197 20.15 -9.46 5.73
N ASN A 198 20.62 -10.70 5.65
CA ASN A 198 21.12 -11.30 4.41
C ASN A 198 20.02 -11.39 3.33
N ILE A 199 18.79 -11.72 3.72
CA ILE A 199 17.62 -11.67 2.81
C ILE A 199 17.36 -10.23 2.35
N ALA A 200 17.42 -9.27 3.27
CA ALA A 200 17.26 -7.84 2.95
C ALA A 200 18.31 -7.35 1.94
N GLN A 201 19.58 -7.72 2.14
CA GLN A 201 20.65 -7.41 1.20
C GLN A 201 20.44 -8.04 -0.19
N ARG A 202 19.97 -9.28 -0.24
CA ARG A 202 19.62 -9.97 -1.49
C ARG A 202 18.50 -9.27 -2.25
N ILE A 203 17.45 -8.86 -1.55
CA ILE A 203 16.36 -8.08 -2.13
C ILE A 203 16.90 -6.78 -2.73
N ALA A 204 17.71 -6.03 -1.98
CA ALA A 204 18.29 -4.79 -2.44
C ALA A 204 19.21 -5.00 -3.66
N ALA A 205 20.07 -6.01 -3.64
CA ALA A 205 21.00 -6.32 -4.71
C ALA A 205 20.29 -6.68 -6.03
N ARG A 206 19.16 -7.42 -5.98
CA ARG A 206 18.36 -7.77 -7.17
C ARG A 206 17.85 -6.55 -7.97
N VAL A 207 17.68 -5.41 -7.29
CA VAL A 207 17.23 -4.16 -7.91
C VAL A 207 18.35 -3.14 -8.09
N GLY A 208 19.62 -3.58 -7.96
CA GLY A 208 20.79 -2.73 -8.10
C GLY A 208 20.96 -1.69 -6.98
N ARG A 209 20.33 -1.93 -5.82
CA ARG A 209 20.43 -1.08 -4.62
C ARG A 209 21.29 -1.75 -3.55
N ARG A 210 21.68 -0.99 -2.55
CA ARG A 210 22.51 -1.44 -1.44
C ARG A 210 21.82 -1.06 -0.12
N ILE A 211 21.89 -1.96 0.86
CA ILE A 211 21.45 -1.73 2.23
C ILE A 211 22.59 -2.10 3.19
N ASP A 212 22.95 -1.19 4.05
CA ASP A 212 23.97 -1.30 5.09
C ASP A 212 23.78 -0.21 6.16
N GLU A 213 24.68 -0.13 7.13
CA GLU A 213 24.60 0.88 8.20
C GLU A 213 24.64 2.33 7.69
N ALA A 214 25.28 2.60 6.56
CA ALA A 214 25.34 3.93 5.95
C ALA A 214 24.05 4.25 5.17
N LYS A 215 23.36 3.22 4.67
CA LYS A 215 22.07 3.30 3.96
C LYS A 215 21.12 2.27 4.55
N PRO A 216 20.55 2.55 5.73
CA PRO A 216 19.80 1.56 6.49
C PRO A 216 18.35 1.38 6.04
N MET A 217 17.93 2.00 4.95
CA MET A 217 16.58 1.84 4.35
C MET A 217 16.68 1.73 2.85
N VAL A 218 15.79 0.92 2.29
CA VAL A 218 15.65 0.77 0.84
C VAL A 218 14.20 0.46 0.48
N ASP A 219 13.73 1.11 -0.58
CA ASP A 219 12.52 0.71 -1.31
C ASP A 219 12.93 -0.05 -2.55
N ALA A 220 12.30 -1.18 -2.79
CA ALA A 220 12.61 -2.08 -3.90
C ALA A 220 11.33 -2.62 -4.51
N ARG A 221 11.45 -3.19 -5.72
CA ARG A 221 10.37 -3.93 -6.36
C ARG A 221 10.89 -5.31 -6.75
N LEU A 222 10.16 -6.35 -6.36
CA LEU A 222 10.45 -7.71 -6.76
C LEU A 222 10.10 -7.94 -8.24
N ALA A 223 10.59 -9.04 -8.81
CA ALA A 223 10.34 -9.39 -10.22
C ALA A 223 8.85 -9.61 -10.55
N ASP A 224 8.04 -10.01 -9.56
CA ASP A 224 6.59 -10.16 -9.68
C ASP A 224 5.83 -8.83 -9.61
N GLY A 225 6.53 -7.71 -9.37
CA GLY A 225 5.95 -6.38 -9.21
C GLY A 225 5.62 -5.99 -7.77
N SER A 226 5.79 -6.88 -6.80
CA SER A 226 5.56 -6.62 -5.37
C SER A 226 6.52 -5.55 -4.86
N ARG A 227 6.03 -4.63 -4.03
CA ARG A 227 6.81 -3.56 -3.40
C ARG A 227 7.43 -4.06 -2.12
N VAL A 228 8.68 -3.70 -1.88
CA VAL A 228 9.39 -4.06 -0.66
C VAL A 228 10.03 -2.82 -0.06
N ASN A 229 9.71 -2.53 1.17
CA ASN A 229 10.43 -1.59 2.00
C ASN A 229 11.24 -2.36 3.03
N VAL A 230 12.51 -2.04 3.17
CA VAL A 230 13.41 -2.62 4.17
C VAL A 230 14.01 -1.51 5.02
N VAL A 231 14.01 -1.72 6.31
CA VAL A 231 14.69 -0.87 7.29
C VAL A 231 15.53 -1.74 8.21
N THR A 232 16.81 -1.38 8.40
CA THR A 232 17.74 -2.11 9.27
C THR A 232 18.39 -1.20 10.31
N LYS A 233 19.27 -1.75 11.14
CA LYS A 233 20.08 -0.97 12.08
C LYS A 233 20.89 0.10 11.35
N PRO A 234 21.10 1.30 11.95
CA PRO A 234 20.72 1.66 13.33
C PRO A 234 19.28 2.16 13.50
N LEU A 235 18.45 2.22 12.46
CA LEU A 235 17.09 2.77 12.51
C LEU A 235 16.07 1.78 13.09
N ALA A 236 16.15 0.51 12.70
CA ALA A 236 15.29 -0.55 13.23
C ALA A 236 15.90 -1.12 14.52
N LEU A 237 15.37 -0.70 15.68
CA LEU A 237 15.92 -1.04 17.00
C LEU A 237 15.72 -2.51 17.36
N ASP A 238 14.57 -3.08 16.99
CA ASP A 238 14.18 -4.45 17.35
C ASP A 238 14.61 -5.50 16.31
N GLY A 239 15.47 -5.12 15.36
CA GLY A 239 15.91 -5.96 14.27
C GLY A 239 15.47 -5.46 12.89
N THR A 240 15.95 -6.10 11.83
CA THR A 240 15.62 -5.72 10.45
C THR A 240 14.13 -5.93 10.19
N SER A 241 13.49 -4.90 9.62
CA SER A 241 12.10 -4.96 9.21
C SER A 241 12.00 -5.03 7.68
N ILE A 242 11.19 -5.97 7.18
CA ILE A 242 10.89 -6.12 5.76
C ILE A 242 9.38 -6.07 5.59
N SER A 243 8.89 -5.08 4.84
CA SER A 243 7.47 -4.92 4.53
C SER A 243 7.26 -5.16 3.04
N ILE A 244 6.51 -6.20 2.68
CA ILE A 244 6.23 -6.54 1.29
C ILE A 244 4.74 -6.36 1.04
N ARG A 245 4.40 -5.50 0.08
CA ARG A 245 3.06 -5.38 -0.46
C ARG A 245 2.97 -6.10 -1.78
N LYS A 246 2.23 -7.21 -1.81
CA LYS A 246 2.13 -8.05 -2.99
C LYS A 246 1.40 -7.37 -4.13
N PHE A 247 1.92 -7.57 -5.34
CA PHE A 247 1.24 -7.15 -6.55
C PHE A 247 0.09 -8.11 -6.84
N SER A 248 -1.15 -7.61 -6.76
CA SER A 248 -2.33 -8.44 -7.03
C SER A 248 -2.41 -8.79 -8.52
N LYS A 249 -2.37 -10.06 -8.85
CA LYS A 249 -2.58 -10.56 -10.23
C LYS A 249 -4.05 -10.61 -10.61
N HIS A 250 -4.94 -10.63 -9.62
CA HIS A 250 -6.38 -10.73 -9.84
C HIS A 250 -6.99 -9.36 -10.15
N LYS A 251 -7.43 -9.21 -11.38
CA LYS A 251 -8.09 -8.00 -11.88
C LYS A 251 -9.57 -8.07 -11.58
N ARG A 252 -10.04 -7.29 -10.63
CA ARG A 252 -11.47 -7.23 -10.30
C ARG A 252 -12.17 -6.20 -11.19
N ASN A 253 -13.27 -6.61 -11.81
CA ASN A 253 -14.18 -5.71 -12.52
C ASN A 253 -15.28 -5.16 -11.59
N LEU A 254 -16.14 -4.26 -12.09
CA LEU A 254 -17.23 -3.67 -11.28
C LEU A 254 -18.26 -4.71 -10.85
N GLU A 255 -18.53 -5.71 -11.68
CA GLU A 255 -19.46 -6.80 -11.42
C GLU A 255 -18.98 -7.65 -10.23
N GLU A 256 -17.70 -8.06 -10.22
CA GLU A 256 -17.08 -8.79 -9.11
C GLU A 256 -17.05 -7.98 -7.81
N LEU A 257 -16.83 -6.66 -7.90
CA LEU A 257 -16.92 -5.78 -6.74
C LEU A 257 -18.36 -5.71 -6.19
N SER A 258 -19.36 -5.77 -7.08
CA SER A 258 -20.78 -5.83 -6.68
C SER A 258 -21.14 -7.15 -6.01
N GLU A 259 -20.68 -8.27 -6.54
CA GLU A 259 -20.84 -9.60 -5.93
C GLU A 259 -20.17 -9.66 -4.56
N GLY A 260 -19.04 -9.00 -4.39
CA GLY A 260 -18.36 -8.82 -3.10
C GLY A 260 -19.05 -7.85 -2.13
N GLY A 261 -20.17 -7.22 -2.55
CA GLY A 261 -20.93 -6.29 -1.73
C GLY A 261 -20.31 -4.91 -1.56
N ALA A 262 -19.38 -4.52 -2.43
CA ALA A 262 -18.76 -3.19 -2.40
C ALA A 262 -19.68 -2.10 -2.98
N LEU A 263 -20.57 -2.45 -3.91
CA LEU A 263 -21.56 -1.57 -4.56
C LEU A 263 -22.74 -2.40 -5.07
N THR A 264 -23.83 -1.75 -5.47
CA THR A 264 -25.01 -2.44 -6.04
C THR A 264 -24.90 -2.56 -7.56
N LYS A 265 -25.78 -3.39 -8.17
CA LYS A 265 -25.87 -3.53 -9.63
C LYS A 265 -26.25 -2.22 -10.31
N GLU A 266 -27.13 -1.44 -9.70
CA GLU A 266 -27.56 -0.12 -10.20
C GLU A 266 -26.39 0.87 -10.19
N MET A 267 -25.52 0.82 -9.15
CA MET A 267 -24.30 1.62 -9.08
C MET A 267 -23.30 1.18 -10.16
N VAL A 268 -23.19 -0.13 -10.43
CA VAL A 268 -22.37 -0.65 -11.55
C VAL A 268 -22.83 -0.08 -12.88
N GLU A 269 -24.15 -0.09 -13.12
CA GLU A 269 -24.72 0.47 -14.36
C GLU A 269 -24.44 1.97 -14.49
N LEU A 270 -24.68 2.74 -13.42
CA LEU A 270 -24.40 4.17 -13.38
C LEU A 270 -22.93 4.47 -13.71
N LEU A 271 -22.00 3.81 -13.01
CA LEU A 271 -20.58 4.02 -13.19
C LEU A 271 -20.09 3.56 -14.57
N SER A 272 -20.61 2.45 -15.08
CA SER A 272 -20.32 1.99 -16.44
C SER A 272 -20.73 3.01 -17.49
N ARG A 273 -21.96 3.55 -17.38
CA ARG A 273 -22.44 4.61 -18.26
C ARG A 273 -21.62 5.89 -18.13
N ALA A 274 -21.22 6.27 -16.92
CA ALA A 274 -20.37 7.44 -16.66
C ALA A 274 -19.02 7.32 -17.38
N VAL A 275 -18.36 6.14 -17.28
CA VAL A 275 -17.10 5.89 -17.98
C VAL A 275 -17.27 5.88 -19.50
N MET A 276 -18.32 5.20 -20.02
CA MET A 276 -18.61 5.18 -21.46
C MET A 276 -18.95 6.58 -22.00
N ALA A 277 -19.63 7.40 -21.22
CA ALA A 277 -19.91 8.80 -21.54
C ALA A 277 -18.69 9.72 -21.39
N ARG A 278 -17.52 9.21 -21.12
CA ARG A 278 -16.29 9.97 -20.94
C ARG A 278 -16.39 11.05 -19.83
N LEU A 279 -16.99 10.69 -18.68
CA LEU A 279 -16.94 11.57 -17.52
C LEU A 279 -15.58 11.51 -16.84
N ASN A 280 -15.09 12.67 -16.41
CA ASN A 280 -13.91 12.75 -15.56
C ASN A 280 -14.28 12.36 -14.13
N ILE A 281 -13.71 11.26 -13.64
CA ILE A 281 -14.09 10.66 -12.36
C ILE A 281 -12.91 10.71 -11.38
N VAL A 282 -13.17 11.22 -10.20
CA VAL A 282 -12.24 11.20 -9.06
C VAL A 282 -12.67 10.09 -8.09
N VAL A 283 -11.83 9.11 -7.89
CA VAL A 283 -12.02 8.07 -6.87
C VAL A 283 -11.37 8.53 -5.58
N SER A 284 -12.15 8.71 -4.54
CA SER A 284 -11.71 9.20 -3.24
C SER A 284 -11.81 8.15 -2.15
N GLY A 285 -10.91 8.18 -1.17
CA GLY A 285 -10.92 7.27 -0.02
C GLY A 285 -9.64 7.26 0.77
N GLY A 286 -9.68 6.70 1.96
CA GLY A 286 -8.53 6.54 2.86
C GLY A 286 -7.48 5.54 2.36
N THR A 287 -6.41 5.37 3.14
CA THR A 287 -5.39 4.34 2.88
C THR A 287 -6.01 2.94 2.97
N GLY A 288 -5.71 2.07 2.01
CA GLY A 288 -6.24 0.70 1.97
C GLY A 288 -7.75 0.59 1.70
N ALA A 289 -8.43 1.69 1.36
CA ALA A 289 -9.86 1.70 1.04
C ALA A 289 -10.21 0.96 -0.26
N GLY A 290 -9.24 0.76 -1.15
CA GLY A 290 -9.44 0.10 -2.45
C GLY A 290 -9.60 1.06 -3.61
N LYS A 291 -9.06 2.29 -3.52
CA LYS A 291 -9.09 3.29 -4.60
C LYS A 291 -8.55 2.76 -5.92
N THR A 292 -7.32 2.23 -5.91
CA THR A 292 -6.66 1.67 -7.09
C THR A 292 -7.43 0.47 -7.67
N THR A 293 -8.03 -0.36 -6.81
CA THR A 293 -8.88 -1.48 -7.23
C THR A 293 -10.14 -0.98 -7.96
N LEU A 294 -10.80 0.05 -7.40
CA LEU A 294 -11.99 0.64 -8.02
C LEU A 294 -11.63 1.37 -9.31
N LEU A 295 -10.50 2.09 -9.34
CA LEU A 295 -9.99 2.75 -10.54
C LEU A 295 -9.71 1.73 -11.66
N ASN A 296 -9.06 0.61 -11.33
CA ASN A 296 -8.90 -0.52 -12.24
C ASN A 296 -10.26 -1.04 -12.73
N ALA A 297 -11.20 -1.28 -11.83
CA ALA A 297 -12.52 -1.80 -12.19
C ALA A 297 -13.29 -0.85 -13.14
N LEU A 298 -13.19 0.46 -12.94
CA LEU A 298 -13.74 1.47 -13.84
C LEU A 298 -13.07 1.42 -15.21
N SER A 299 -11.75 1.23 -15.25
CA SER A 299 -11.00 1.22 -16.51
C SER A 299 -11.43 0.10 -17.46
N PHE A 300 -11.98 -1.03 -16.97
CA PHE A 300 -12.53 -2.09 -17.81
C PHE A 300 -13.74 -1.63 -18.67
N LYS A 301 -14.38 -0.52 -18.30
CA LYS A 301 -15.49 0.07 -19.05
C LYS A 301 -15.04 1.08 -20.11
N ILE A 302 -13.75 1.36 -20.20
CA ILE A 302 -13.16 2.17 -21.27
C ILE A 302 -13.14 1.36 -22.56
N GLY A 303 -13.42 2.01 -23.70
CA GLY A 303 -13.41 1.36 -25.01
C GLY A 303 -12.06 0.75 -25.37
N GLN A 304 -12.06 -0.45 -25.96
CA GLN A 304 -10.83 -1.21 -26.28
C GLN A 304 -9.90 -0.47 -27.25
N LYS A 305 -10.45 0.39 -28.12
CA LYS A 305 -9.70 1.15 -29.14
C LYS A 305 -9.23 2.52 -28.65
N GLU A 306 -9.51 2.88 -27.40
CA GLU A 306 -9.06 4.14 -26.82
C GLU A 306 -7.60 4.00 -26.35
N ARG A 307 -6.78 5.00 -26.73
CA ARG A 307 -5.41 5.11 -26.24
C ARG A 307 -5.39 5.65 -24.83
N VAL A 308 -4.90 4.86 -23.89
CA VAL A 308 -4.85 5.22 -22.46
C VAL A 308 -3.41 5.41 -22.02
N VAL A 309 -3.12 6.53 -21.39
CA VAL A 309 -1.84 6.78 -20.72
C VAL A 309 -2.05 6.72 -19.22
N THR A 310 -1.35 5.81 -18.53
CA THR A 310 -1.36 5.75 -17.06
C THR A 310 -0.11 6.43 -16.51
N ILE A 311 -0.26 7.14 -15.39
CA ILE A 311 0.82 7.82 -14.69
C ILE A 311 0.70 7.47 -13.21
N GLU A 312 1.74 6.88 -12.64
CA GLU A 312 1.74 6.37 -11.29
C GLU A 312 3.09 6.65 -10.62
N ASP A 313 3.12 6.77 -9.30
CA ASP A 313 4.38 6.77 -8.55
C ASP A 313 5.02 5.39 -8.64
N GLU A 314 4.20 4.36 -8.54
CA GLU A 314 4.56 2.97 -8.76
C GLU A 314 3.42 2.29 -9.50
N ALA A 315 3.74 1.60 -10.60
CA ALA A 315 2.76 1.05 -11.51
C ALA A 315 1.98 -0.14 -10.91
N GLU A 316 0.78 0.15 -10.38
CA GLU A 316 -0.18 -0.82 -9.86
C GLU A 316 -1.34 -1.10 -10.83
N LEU A 317 -1.64 -0.16 -11.72
CA LEU A 317 -2.78 -0.27 -12.62
C LEU A 317 -2.56 -1.35 -13.69
N GLN A 318 -3.61 -2.14 -13.91
CA GLN A 318 -3.60 -3.27 -14.87
C GLN A 318 -4.81 -3.16 -15.81
N LEU A 319 -4.73 -2.25 -16.74
CA LEU A 319 -5.77 -2.01 -17.72
C LEU A 319 -5.84 -3.14 -18.76
N ASN A 320 -6.93 -3.19 -19.54
CA ASN A 320 -7.17 -4.24 -20.52
C ASN A 320 -7.34 -3.70 -21.96
N GLN A 321 -7.00 -2.43 -22.21
CA GLN A 321 -7.06 -1.83 -23.54
C GLN A 321 -5.90 -2.30 -24.42
N GLU A 322 -6.06 -2.25 -25.74
CA GLU A 322 -5.01 -2.63 -26.71
C GLU A 322 -3.86 -1.63 -26.73
N ASP A 323 -4.16 -0.33 -26.61
CA ASP A 323 -3.17 0.75 -26.65
C ASP A 323 -3.01 1.42 -25.28
N ILE A 324 -2.10 0.90 -24.48
CA ILE A 324 -1.78 1.43 -23.14
C ILE A 324 -0.32 1.85 -23.09
N VAL A 325 -0.10 3.08 -22.64
CA VAL A 325 1.24 3.55 -22.28
C VAL A 325 1.30 3.75 -20.76
N ARG A 326 2.14 2.96 -20.10
CA ARG A 326 2.32 3.01 -18.66
C ARG A 326 3.56 3.82 -18.32
N LEU A 327 3.38 4.90 -17.55
CA LEU A 327 4.45 5.78 -17.10
C LEU A 327 4.56 5.72 -15.58
N GLU A 328 5.80 5.64 -15.10
CA GLU A 328 6.13 5.60 -13.68
C GLU A 328 7.10 6.73 -13.35
N THR A 329 6.92 7.36 -12.18
CA THR A 329 7.83 8.40 -11.71
C THR A 329 9.22 7.82 -11.43
N ARG A 330 10.21 8.66 -11.45
CA ARG A 330 11.56 8.30 -11.05
C ARG A 330 12.01 9.20 -9.92
N PRO A 331 12.33 8.65 -8.74
CA PRO A 331 12.90 9.42 -7.65
C PRO A 331 14.28 9.97 -8.02
N GLU A 332 14.73 10.96 -7.29
CA GLU A 332 16.07 11.53 -7.46
C GLU A 332 17.14 10.45 -7.25
N SER A 333 18.18 10.48 -8.08
CA SER A 333 19.30 9.55 -7.94
C SER A 333 20.16 9.91 -6.74
N ILE A 334 20.98 8.95 -6.25
CA ILE A 334 21.87 9.14 -5.10
C ILE A 334 22.93 10.22 -5.36
N GLU A 335 23.25 10.45 -6.62
CA GLU A 335 24.24 11.44 -7.07
C GLU A 335 23.62 12.84 -7.23
N GLY A 336 22.34 12.98 -6.96
CA GLY A 336 21.56 14.19 -7.21
C GLY A 336 21.12 14.32 -8.66
N GLY A 337 19.85 14.63 -8.87
CA GLY A 337 19.26 14.84 -10.19
C GLY A 337 18.60 13.62 -10.81
N GLY A 338 18.06 13.80 -12.02
CA GLY A 338 17.35 12.76 -12.77
C GLY A 338 15.95 12.42 -12.22
N GLN A 339 15.42 13.19 -11.25
CA GLN A 339 14.04 13.06 -10.81
C GLN A 339 13.07 13.32 -11.96
N ILE A 340 12.05 12.48 -12.08
CA ILE A 340 10.92 12.68 -12.99
C ILE A 340 9.65 12.57 -12.15
N THR A 341 8.96 13.70 -12.02
CA THR A 341 7.75 13.81 -11.20
C THR A 341 6.50 13.40 -11.98
N GLN A 342 5.40 13.09 -11.28
CA GLN A 342 4.09 12.92 -11.93
C GLN A 342 3.72 14.13 -12.80
N ARG A 343 4.03 15.34 -12.34
CA ARG A 343 3.77 16.57 -13.08
C ARG A 343 4.48 16.61 -14.45
N ASP A 344 5.73 16.17 -14.50
CA ASP A 344 6.50 16.08 -15.75
C ASP A 344 5.87 15.07 -16.70
N LEU A 345 5.41 13.93 -16.15
CA LEU A 345 4.77 12.88 -16.92
C LEU A 345 3.41 13.30 -17.46
N VAL A 346 2.58 14.02 -16.68
CA VAL A 346 1.29 14.57 -17.18
C VAL A 346 1.53 15.54 -18.34
N LYS A 347 2.47 16.47 -18.20
CA LYS A 347 2.82 17.40 -19.29
C LYS A 347 3.32 16.71 -20.54
N ASN A 348 4.07 15.62 -20.37
CA ASN A 348 4.54 14.82 -21.50
C ASN A 348 3.40 14.01 -22.14
N ALA A 349 2.51 13.42 -21.32
CA ALA A 349 1.37 12.64 -21.78
C ALA A 349 0.47 13.41 -22.74
N LEU A 350 0.25 14.72 -22.51
CA LEU A 350 -0.52 15.60 -23.40
C LEU A 350 0.03 15.68 -24.84
N ARG A 351 1.31 15.29 -25.06
CA ARG A 351 1.94 15.23 -26.39
C ARG A 351 1.92 13.84 -27.01
N MET A 352 1.40 12.84 -26.25
CA MET A 352 1.39 11.44 -26.66
C MET A 352 0.08 11.04 -27.36
N ARG A 353 -0.81 12.01 -27.63
CA ARG A 353 -2.14 11.79 -28.21
C ARG A 353 -2.99 10.82 -27.40
N PRO A 354 -3.15 10.98 -26.09
CA PRO A 354 -3.99 10.11 -25.31
C PRO A 354 -5.48 10.43 -25.57
N ASP A 355 -6.32 9.38 -25.62
CA ASP A 355 -7.77 9.55 -25.52
C ASP A 355 -8.17 9.78 -24.06
N ARG A 356 -7.45 9.11 -23.13
CA ARG A 356 -7.65 9.27 -21.68
C ARG A 356 -6.33 9.25 -20.94
N ILE A 357 -6.27 10.01 -19.85
CA ILE A 357 -5.16 9.99 -18.89
C ILE A 357 -5.67 9.45 -17.57
N ILE A 358 -4.98 8.48 -17.00
CA ILE A 358 -5.32 7.90 -15.70
C ILE A 358 -4.15 8.14 -14.74
N LEU A 359 -4.40 8.91 -13.67
CA LEU A 359 -3.44 9.09 -12.59
C LEU A 359 -3.75 8.13 -11.45
N GLY A 360 -2.75 7.34 -11.07
CA GLY A 360 -2.87 6.40 -9.96
C GLY A 360 -3.27 7.09 -8.65
N GLU A 361 -2.60 8.17 -8.28
CA GLU A 361 -2.96 9.03 -7.14
C GLU A 361 -2.44 10.45 -7.36
N VAL A 362 -3.29 11.44 -7.09
CA VAL A 362 -2.93 12.87 -7.11
C VAL A 362 -2.59 13.30 -5.69
N ARG A 363 -1.39 13.86 -5.49
CA ARG A 363 -0.87 14.23 -4.16
C ARG A 363 -0.36 15.67 -4.07
N GLY A 364 -0.12 16.31 -5.21
CA GLY A 364 0.52 17.63 -5.24
C GLY A 364 0.17 18.46 -6.49
N GLY A 365 1.14 19.22 -6.99
CA GLY A 365 0.95 20.19 -8.06
C GLY A 365 0.57 19.62 -9.43
N GLU A 366 0.74 18.31 -9.68
CA GLU A 366 0.24 17.61 -10.87
C GLU A 366 -1.27 17.69 -11.00
N CYS A 367 -1.98 17.95 -9.89
CA CYS A 367 -3.41 18.19 -9.85
C CYS A 367 -3.83 19.27 -10.87
N PHE A 368 -3.09 20.38 -10.92
CA PHE A 368 -3.40 21.45 -11.86
C PHE A 368 -3.27 20.99 -13.31
N ASP A 369 -2.18 20.33 -13.65
CA ASP A 369 -1.94 19.88 -15.02
C ASP A 369 -2.97 18.79 -15.44
N MET A 370 -3.42 17.95 -14.49
CA MET A 370 -4.51 17.00 -14.71
C MET A 370 -5.86 17.68 -14.95
N LEU A 371 -6.22 18.69 -14.14
CA LEU A 371 -7.44 19.47 -14.35
C LEU A 371 -7.41 20.22 -15.70
N GLN A 372 -6.24 20.71 -16.14
CA GLN A 372 -6.07 21.29 -17.47
C GLN A 372 -6.31 20.24 -18.55
N ALA A 373 -5.77 19.03 -18.42
CA ALA A 373 -6.04 17.94 -19.36
C ALA A 373 -7.54 17.64 -19.47
N MET A 374 -8.23 17.51 -18.35
CA MET A 374 -9.68 17.27 -18.27
C MET A 374 -10.51 18.39 -18.92
N ASN A 375 -10.05 19.66 -18.86
CA ASN A 375 -10.72 20.82 -19.45
C ASN A 375 -10.36 21.07 -20.92
N THR A 376 -9.36 20.37 -21.48
CA THR A 376 -8.82 20.66 -22.82
C THR A 376 -8.94 19.48 -23.79
N GLY A 377 -10.00 18.68 -23.66
CA GLY A 377 -10.35 17.64 -24.64
C GLY A 377 -9.83 16.23 -24.33
N HIS A 378 -9.33 15.99 -23.10
CA HIS A 378 -8.99 14.65 -22.61
C HIS A 378 -10.09 14.16 -21.67
N ASP A 379 -11.35 14.27 -22.12
CA ASP A 379 -12.53 13.82 -21.38
C ASP A 379 -12.48 12.33 -21.05
N GLY A 380 -13.00 11.96 -19.89
CA GLY A 380 -13.00 10.58 -19.40
C GLY A 380 -11.71 10.20 -18.68
N SER A 381 -10.90 11.18 -18.33
CA SER A 381 -9.73 10.97 -17.48
C SER A 381 -10.13 10.59 -16.05
N LEU A 382 -9.35 9.71 -15.44
CA LEU A 382 -9.63 9.17 -14.12
C LEU A 382 -8.45 9.44 -13.18
N CYS A 383 -8.73 9.69 -11.91
CA CYS A 383 -7.65 9.77 -10.91
C CYS A 383 -8.13 9.31 -9.53
N THR A 384 -7.18 9.08 -8.61
CA THR A 384 -7.53 8.88 -7.21
C THR A 384 -7.00 10.02 -6.34
N VAL A 385 -7.70 10.27 -5.24
CA VAL A 385 -7.35 11.26 -4.22
C VAL A 385 -7.56 10.66 -2.84
N HIS A 386 -6.66 10.97 -1.91
CA HIS A 386 -6.82 10.57 -0.52
C HIS A 386 -7.67 11.58 0.23
N ALA A 387 -8.94 11.28 0.49
CA ALA A 387 -9.83 12.13 1.30
C ALA A 387 -10.85 11.28 2.07
N ASN A 388 -11.48 11.88 3.10
CA ASN A 388 -12.40 11.19 3.98
C ASN A 388 -13.84 11.14 3.45
N ASN A 389 -14.21 12.06 2.59
CA ASN A 389 -15.51 12.12 1.92
C ASN A 389 -15.40 12.88 0.58
N ALA A 390 -16.46 12.86 -0.21
CA ALA A 390 -16.48 13.48 -1.55
C ALA A 390 -16.27 15.01 -1.50
N ARG A 391 -16.78 15.69 -0.49
CA ARG A 391 -16.60 17.14 -0.31
C ARG A 391 -15.14 17.46 0.01
N ASP A 392 -14.54 16.72 0.94
CA ASP A 392 -13.13 16.88 1.30
C ASP A 392 -12.22 16.60 0.11
N ALA A 393 -12.62 15.67 -0.78
CA ALA A 393 -11.87 15.40 -2.02
C ALA A 393 -11.78 16.66 -2.90
N LEU A 394 -12.87 17.40 -3.09
CA LEU A 394 -12.87 18.66 -3.86
C LEU A 394 -12.00 19.72 -3.17
N ILE A 395 -12.11 19.88 -1.86
CA ILE A 395 -11.26 20.81 -1.08
C ILE A 395 -9.79 20.41 -1.19
N ARG A 396 -9.50 19.12 -1.17
CA ARG A 396 -8.13 18.64 -1.32
C ARG A 396 -7.55 18.93 -2.70
N LEU A 397 -8.36 18.83 -3.77
CA LEU A 397 -7.96 19.27 -5.11
C LEU A 397 -7.64 20.78 -5.12
N GLU A 398 -8.44 21.64 -4.47
CA GLU A 398 -8.13 23.06 -4.31
C GLU A 398 -6.75 23.26 -3.68
N ASN A 399 -6.49 22.59 -2.55
CA ASN A 399 -5.22 22.69 -1.85
C ASN A 399 -4.03 22.20 -2.69
N MET A 400 -4.18 21.11 -3.44
CA MET A 400 -3.11 20.60 -4.30
C MET A 400 -2.82 21.53 -5.49
N VAL A 401 -3.83 22.21 -6.04
CA VAL A 401 -3.60 23.25 -7.05
C VAL A 401 -2.84 24.43 -6.46
N LEU A 402 -3.14 24.85 -5.22
CA LEU A 402 -2.38 25.89 -4.52
C LEU A 402 -0.92 25.49 -4.28
N MET A 403 -0.64 24.21 -4.01
CA MET A 403 0.73 23.69 -3.88
C MET A 403 1.55 23.75 -5.18
N ALA A 404 0.90 23.90 -6.33
CA ALA A 404 1.60 24.10 -7.61
C ALA A 404 2.27 25.48 -7.75
N ASN A 405 2.20 26.33 -6.71
CA ASN A 405 2.73 27.70 -6.66
C ASN A 405 2.24 28.60 -7.80
N LEU A 406 1.04 28.35 -8.29
CA LEU A 406 0.38 29.19 -9.27
C LEU A 406 -0.36 30.32 -8.53
N GLN A 407 -0.10 31.55 -8.90
CA GLN A 407 -0.79 32.73 -8.33
C GLN A 407 -2.23 32.85 -8.90
N LEU A 408 -3.05 31.82 -8.62
CA LEU A 408 -4.45 31.80 -9.05
C LEU A 408 -5.37 32.15 -7.87
N PRO A 409 -6.37 33.04 -8.08
CA PRO A 409 -7.40 33.26 -7.06
C PRO A 409 -8.21 31.97 -6.83
N LEU A 410 -8.68 31.77 -5.60
CA LEU A 410 -9.39 30.56 -5.20
C LEU A 410 -10.65 30.28 -6.04
N ASN A 411 -11.39 31.34 -6.43
CA ASN A 411 -12.56 31.21 -7.30
C ASN A 411 -12.20 30.72 -8.70
N ALA A 412 -11.04 31.09 -9.25
CA ALA A 412 -10.56 30.53 -10.51
C ALA A 412 -10.20 29.04 -10.40
N ILE A 413 -9.61 28.64 -9.28
CA ILE A 413 -9.31 27.22 -9.01
C ILE A 413 -10.61 26.41 -8.91
N ARG A 414 -11.62 26.90 -8.16
CA ARG A 414 -12.92 26.25 -8.04
C ARG A 414 -13.64 26.12 -9.37
N ARG A 415 -13.60 27.17 -10.21
CA ARG A 415 -14.15 27.08 -11.57
C ARG A 415 -13.47 26.02 -12.42
N GLN A 416 -12.15 25.89 -12.31
CA GLN A 416 -11.43 24.81 -13.01
C GLN A 416 -11.87 23.43 -12.52
N ILE A 417 -11.97 23.22 -11.21
CA ILE A 417 -12.42 21.94 -10.64
C ILE A 417 -13.86 21.64 -11.04
N GLY A 418 -14.78 22.62 -10.88
CA GLY A 418 -16.20 22.45 -11.22
C GLY A 418 -16.46 22.25 -12.73
N GLY A 419 -15.54 22.70 -13.61
CA GLY A 419 -15.59 22.42 -15.03
C GLY A 419 -14.95 21.09 -15.43
N ALA A 420 -13.88 20.69 -14.74
CA ALA A 420 -13.09 19.51 -15.07
C ALA A 420 -13.67 18.23 -14.50
N VAL A 421 -14.04 18.21 -13.21
CA VAL A 421 -14.50 17.02 -12.51
C VAL A 421 -16.01 16.87 -12.69
N ASN A 422 -16.44 15.71 -13.16
CA ASN A 422 -17.87 15.40 -13.34
C ASN A 422 -18.43 14.54 -12.20
N MET A 423 -17.62 13.66 -11.62
CA MET A 423 -18.08 12.73 -10.59
C MET A 423 -17.00 12.44 -9.55
N VAL A 424 -17.39 12.34 -8.30
CA VAL A 424 -16.56 11.85 -7.19
C VAL A 424 -17.18 10.56 -6.65
N VAL A 425 -16.37 9.50 -6.58
CA VAL A 425 -16.77 8.20 -6.04
C VAL A 425 -15.99 7.95 -4.77
N GLN A 426 -16.66 7.97 -3.62
CA GLN A 426 -16.04 7.74 -2.32
C GLN A 426 -16.08 6.26 -1.96
N ILE A 427 -14.92 5.67 -1.68
CA ILE A 427 -14.79 4.29 -1.21
C ILE A 427 -14.14 4.27 0.18
N GLU A 428 -14.64 3.42 1.06
CA GLU A 428 -14.16 3.32 2.43
C GLU A 428 -13.92 1.85 2.83
N ARG A 429 -12.85 1.63 3.60
CA ARG A 429 -12.62 0.39 4.34
C ARG A 429 -13.27 0.55 5.72
N MET A 430 -14.35 -0.15 5.94
CA MET A 430 -15.10 -0.08 7.17
C MET A 430 -14.46 -0.92 8.30
N ARG A 431 -14.93 -0.74 9.53
CA ARG A 431 -14.41 -1.44 10.71
C ARG A 431 -14.54 -2.96 10.63
N ASP A 432 -15.49 -3.48 9.87
CA ASP A 432 -15.66 -4.91 9.59
C ASP A 432 -14.66 -5.45 8.55
N GLY A 433 -13.72 -4.62 8.09
CA GLY A 433 -12.72 -4.95 7.08
C GLY A 433 -13.24 -4.89 5.63
N LYS A 434 -14.55 -4.79 5.43
CA LYS A 434 -15.14 -4.71 4.09
C LYS A 434 -14.96 -3.32 3.48
N ARG A 435 -14.72 -3.31 2.18
CA ARG A 435 -14.62 -2.09 1.38
C ARG A 435 -15.95 -1.83 0.70
N ARG A 436 -16.47 -0.58 0.81
CA ARG A 436 -17.75 -0.19 0.22
C ARG A 436 -17.65 1.18 -0.42
N VAL A 437 -18.32 1.35 -1.57
CA VAL A 437 -18.56 2.67 -2.15
C VAL A 437 -19.64 3.34 -1.30
N VAL A 438 -19.21 4.32 -0.48
CA VAL A 438 -20.10 4.94 0.52
C VAL A 438 -20.85 6.15 -0.02
N SER A 439 -20.37 6.75 -1.11
CA SER A 439 -21.06 7.88 -1.75
C SER A 439 -20.65 7.97 -3.22
N ILE A 440 -21.61 8.33 -4.09
CA ILE A 440 -21.40 8.73 -5.47
C ILE A 440 -22.00 10.12 -5.63
N VAL A 441 -21.17 11.10 -5.92
CA VAL A 441 -21.52 12.51 -6.04
C VAL A 441 -21.22 13.00 -7.44
N GLU A 442 -22.23 13.59 -8.10
CA GLU A 442 -22.07 14.30 -9.37
C GLU A 442 -21.75 15.77 -9.11
N VAL A 443 -20.79 16.33 -9.84
CA VAL A 443 -20.46 17.74 -9.84
C VAL A 443 -21.31 18.44 -10.91
N CYS A 444 -22.16 19.38 -10.48
CA CYS A 444 -23.16 20.02 -11.35
C CYS A 444 -22.70 21.37 -11.92
N GLY A 445 -21.48 21.80 -11.59
CA GLY A 445 -20.90 23.08 -11.99
C GLY A 445 -20.65 24.01 -10.81
N MET A 446 -20.78 25.30 -11.05
CA MET A 446 -20.54 26.35 -10.06
C MET A 446 -21.76 27.23 -9.89
N GLU A 447 -22.02 27.63 -8.66
CA GLU A 447 -22.93 28.73 -8.34
C GLU A 447 -22.16 29.75 -7.49
N GLU A 448 -21.98 30.95 -8.03
CA GLU A 448 -21.06 31.93 -7.49
C GLU A 448 -19.64 31.36 -7.26
N ASP A 449 -19.23 31.23 -6.01
CA ASP A 449 -17.93 30.69 -5.61
C ASP A 449 -18.00 29.27 -5.01
N VAL A 450 -19.15 28.58 -5.14
CA VAL A 450 -19.37 27.24 -4.57
C VAL A 450 -19.52 26.20 -5.69
N ILE A 451 -18.76 25.11 -5.58
CA ILE A 451 -18.93 23.95 -6.47
C ILE A 451 -20.24 23.25 -6.08
N GLN A 452 -21.18 23.22 -7.01
CA GLN A 452 -22.48 22.55 -6.81
C GLN A 452 -22.35 21.05 -7.04
N THR A 453 -22.89 20.28 -6.13
CA THR A 453 -22.85 18.81 -6.17
C THR A 453 -24.19 18.22 -5.83
N GLN A 454 -24.51 17.05 -6.42
CA GLN A 454 -25.64 16.24 -6.01
C GLN A 454 -25.19 14.82 -5.67
N GLU A 455 -25.63 14.33 -4.52
CA GLU A 455 -25.36 12.98 -4.11
C GLU A 455 -26.37 12.04 -4.76
N LEU A 456 -25.90 11.09 -5.58
CA LEU A 456 -26.74 10.13 -6.29
C LEU A 456 -26.97 8.87 -5.48
N TYR A 457 -25.93 8.40 -4.79
CA TYR A 457 -25.97 7.23 -3.91
C TYR A 457 -25.22 7.51 -2.62
N ASN A 458 -25.73 6.95 -1.51
CA ASN A 458 -24.99 6.91 -0.26
C ASN A 458 -25.17 5.54 0.44
N TYR A 459 -24.25 5.19 1.34
CA TYR A 459 -24.34 4.01 2.19
C TYR A 459 -24.74 4.42 3.60
N ARG A 460 -25.90 3.97 4.08
CA ARG A 460 -26.41 4.24 5.43
C ARG A 460 -26.16 3.06 6.34
N ILE A 461 -25.38 3.28 7.41
CA ILE A 461 -25.19 2.30 8.47
C ILE A 461 -26.47 2.27 9.32
N LYS A 462 -27.08 1.08 9.48
CA LYS A 462 -28.26 0.85 10.31
C LYS A 462 -27.87 0.38 11.71
N SER A 463 -26.92 -0.55 11.79
CA SER A 463 -26.46 -1.10 13.06
C SER A 463 -25.08 -1.72 12.93
N ILE A 464 -24.44 -1.96 14.07
CA ILE A 464 -23.23 -2.75 14.18
C ILE A 464 -23.58 -3.94 15.05
N SER A 465 -23.44 -5.16 14.52
CA SER A 465 -23.72 -6.39 15.25
C SER A 465 -22.68 -6.65 16.33
N ALA A 466 -22.97 -7.54 17.29
CA ALA A 466 -22.10 -7.85 18.43
C ALA A 466 -20.73 -8.42 18.00
N ASP A 467 -20.66 -9.06 16.83
CA ASP A 467 -19.44 -9.56 16.20
C ASP A 467 -18.67 -8.49 15.38
N GLY A 468 -19.08 -7.22 15.45
CA GLY A 468 -18.47 -6.08 14.79
C GLY A 468 -18.83 -5.93 13.30
N ARG A 469 -19.73 -6.74 12.76
CA ARG A 469 -20.19 -6.59 11.36
C ARG A 469 -21.07 -5.35 11.22
N ILE A 470 -20.85 -4.61 10.14
CA ILE A 470 -21.63 -3.43 9.80
C ILE A 470 -22.82 -3.86 8.94
N VAL A 471 -24.03 -3.61 9.45
CA VAL A 471 -25.29 -3.78 8.72
C VAL A 471 -25.74 -2.42 8.22
N GLY A 472 -25.88 -2.28 6.92
CA GLY A 472 -26.31 -1.03 6.29
C GLY A 472 -26.91 -1.30 4.92
N GLU A 473 -27.32 -0.23 4.26
CA GLU A 473 -27.93 -0.29 2.93
C GLU A 473 -27.39 0.81 2.03
N PHE A 474 -27.29 0.51 0.76
CA PHE A 474 -27.05 1.50 -0.29
C PHE A 474 -28.38 2.18 -0.61
N VAL A 475 -28.39 3.50 -0.54
CA VAL A 475 -29.59 4.31 -0.78
C VAL A 475 -29.39 5.09 -2.08
N ASN A 476 -30.30 4.88 -3.02
CA ASN A 476 -30.45 5.75 -4.18
C ASN A 476 -31.25 6.98 -3.76
N THR A 477 -30.73 8.18 -3.97
CA THR A 477 -31.40 9.43 -3.58
C THR A 477 -32.60 9.76 -4.47
N GLY A 478 -32.74 9.09 -5.62
CA GLY A 478 -33.79 9.37 -6.61
C GLY A 478 -33.47 10.58 -7.51
N LEU A 479 -32.35 11.26 -7.30
CA LEU A 479 -31.93 12.33 -8.18
C LEU A 479 -31.48 11.79 -9.52
N ARG A 480 -31.96 12.37 -10.61
CA ARG A 480 -31.55 12.00 -11.96
C ARG A 480 -30.18 12.60 -12.26
N PRO A 481 -29.19 11.79 -12.67
CA PRO A 481 -27.88 12.33 -13.04
C PRO A 481 -27.97 13.33 -14.19
N LYS A 482 -27.33 14.48 -14.04
CA LYS A 482 -27.32 15.56 -15.03
C LYS A 482 -26.72 15.10 -16.36
N PHE A 483 -25.65 14.29 -16.30
CA PHE A 483 -24.97 13.81 -17.50
C PHE A 483 -25.87 12.94 -18.41
N TYR A 484 -26.95 12.33 -17.90
CA TYR A 484 -27.94 11.66 -18.76
C TYR A 484 -28.67 12.63 -19.69
N GLN A 485 -28.85 13.89 -19.25
CA GLN A 485 -29.43 14.92 -20.10
C GLN A 485 -28.38 15.49 -21.05
N ASP A 486 -27.20 15.86 -20.52
CA ASP A 486 -26.14 16.49 -21.27
C ASP A 486 -25.57 15.60 -22.39
N ARG A 487 -25.62 14.28 -22.20
CA ARG A 487 -25.08 13.26 -23.13
C ARG A 487 -26.14 12.25 -23.58
N ALA A 488 -27.41 12.68 -23.67
CA ALA A 488 -28.56 11.82 -24.04
C ALA A 488 -28.34 11.07 -25.37
N HIS A 489 -27.63 11.67 -26.32
CA HIS A 489 -27.30 11.07 -27.61
C HIS A 489 -26.47 9.78 -27.50
N LEU A 490 -25.76 9.55 -26.40
CA LEU A 490 -24.96 8.34 -26.16
C LEU A 490 -25.79 7.17 -25.61
N PHE A 491 -27.00 7.46 -25.08
CA PHE A 491 -27.82 6.48 -24.38
C PHE A 491 -29.11 6.12 -25.12
N GLY A 492 -29.23 6.47 -26.43
CA GLY A 492 -30.42 6.19 -27.23
C GLY A 492 -31.63 6.93 -26.65
N GLY A 493 -31.58 8.26 -26.68
CA GLY A 493 -32.69 9.06 -26.17
C GLY A 493 -33.96 8.83 -26.99
N ASN A 494 -35.00 8.29 -26.34
CA ASN A 494 -36.40 8.56 -26.59
C ASN A 494 -36.92 9.43 -25.45
#